data_1f73580e1acba6ec9d7a124322946a4a
#
_entry.id   1f73580e1acba6ec9d7a124322946a4a
#
_cell.length_a   1.000
_cell.length_b   1.000
_cell.length_c   1.000
_cell.angle_alpha   90.00
_cell.angle_beta   90.00
_cell.angle_gamma   90.00
#
_symmetry.space_group_name_H-M   'P 1'
#
loop_
_entity.id
_entity.type
_entity.pdbx_description
1 polymer ?
#
loop_
_entity_poly.entity_id
_entity_poly.type
_entity_poly.pdbx_seq_one_letter_code
_entity_poly.pdbx_strand_id
1 'polypeptide(L)'
;VLVRYARTASDEAEKSGVAAAAADLTAIANRLDDCTDIDSMRGIEGAAASVYFSRFDDLLSSPKGYRFETRSRRPPLNEVNAVLSFVYTLLAHDVRSSMEAVGLDPAAGYLHTLRPGRPSFALDIMEELRAPLCDRLVISMFNRDQFQTQDFTTDFEAVYLSEKGRRKVLEQWRARKHESIQHPFLKEKVPIGMIPYVQSMLFARVLCRDPVSYTHLRAHETELHLV
;
A
#
# COMPACT_ATOMS: atom_id res chain seq x y z
N VAL A 1 9.35 -2.41 -1.06
CA VAL A 1 9.21 -3.61 -0.23
C VAL A 1 10.14 -4.70 -0.75
N LEU A 2 9.97 -5.19 -2.01
CA LEU A 2 10.77 -6.30 -2.57
C LEU A 2 12.29 -6.06 -2.48
N VAL A 3 12.78 -4.89 -2.92
CA VAL A 3 14.22 -4.56 -2.90
C VAL A 3 14.81 -4.66 -1.49
N ARG A 4 14.07 -4.22 -0.47
CA ARG A 4 14.52 -4.33 0.92
C ARG A 4 14.56 -5.78 1.38
N TYR A 5 13.52 -6.55 1.08
CA TYR A 5 13.46 -7.96 1.42
C TYR A 5 14.60 -8.74 0.77
N ALA A 6 14.86 -8.54 -0.52
CA ALA A 6 15.97 -9.18 -1.23
C ALA A 6 17.35 -8.93 -0.58
N ARG A 7 17.53 -7.80 0.12
CA ARG A 7 18.77 -7.50 0.86
C ARG A 7 18.89 -8.25 2.20
N THR A 8 17.78 -8.67 2.79
CA THR A 8 17.71 -9.23 4.15
C THR A 8 17.29 -10.68 4.19
N ALA A 9 16.84 -11.28 3.08
CA ALA A 9 16.44 -12.67 3.00
C ALA A 9 17.66 -13.60 3.23
N SER A 10 17.44 -14.68 3.96
CA SER A 10 18.48 -15.70 4.27
C SER A 10 18.56 -16.79 3.21
N ASP A 11 17.49 -17.04 2.48
CA ASP A 11 17.44 -18.02 1.38
C ASP A 11 17.84 -17.36 0.05
N GLU A 12 18.88 -17.92 -0.59
CA GLU A 12 19.41 -17.37 -1.85
C GLU A 12 18.45 -17.56 -3.04
N ALA A 13 17.60 -18.59 -3.05
CA ALA A 13 16.61 -18.81 -4.12
C ALA A 13 15.47 -17.82 -4.02
N GLU A 14 14.92 -17.61 -2.82
CA GLU A 14 13.92 -16.57 -2.55
C GLU A 14 14.47 -15.18 -2.86
N LYS A 15 15.68 -14.89 -2.40
CA LYS A 15 16.38 -13.63 -2.65
C LYS A 15 16.54 -13.34 -4.13
N SER A 16 16.95 -14.35 -4.91
CA SER A 16 17.09 -14.24 -6.37
C SER A 16 15.75 -13.98 -7.05
N GLY A 17 14.68 -14.70 -6.68
CA GLY A 17 13.35 -14.52 -7.23
C GLY A 17 12.74 -13.16 -6.92
N VAL A 18 12.90 -12.68 -5.68
CA VAL A 18 12.43 -11.35 -5.26
C VAL A 18 13.25 -10.23 -5.93
N ALA A 19 14.57 -10.44 -6.11
CA ALA A 19 15.43 -9.47 -6.80
C ALA A 19 15.06 -9.36 -8.30
N ALA A 20 14.80 -10.50 -8.95
CA ALA A 20 14.33 -10.52 -10.34
C ALA A 20 13.00 -9.75 -10.49
N ALA A 21 12.01 -10.03 -9.62
CA ALA A 21 10.74 -9.30 -9.64
C ALA A 21 10.91 -7.79 -9.39
N ALA A 22 11.87 -7.39 -8.55
CA ALA A 22 12.18 -5.98 -8.35
C ALA A 22 12.78 -5.32 -9.60
N ALA A 23 13.61 -6.05 -10.36
CA ALA A 23 14.14 -5.59 -11.65
C ALA A 23 13.03 -5.49 -12.70
N ASP A 24 12.12 -6.49 -12.78
CA ASP A 24 10.96 -6.47 -13.67
C ASP A 24 10.05 -5.27 -13.37
N LEU A 25 9.78 -4.99 -12.11
CA LEU A 25 9.00 -3.82 -11.71
C LEU A 25 9.65 -2.50 -12.13
N THR A 26 10.98 -2.43 -12.07
CA THR A 26 11.72 -1.25 -12.55
C THR A 26 11.58 -1.10 -14.07
N ALA A 27 11.72 -2.21 -14.81
CA ALA A 27 11.55 -2.21 -16.25
C ALA A 27 10.09 -1.84 -16.65
N ILE A 28 9.10 -2.34 -15.91
CA ILE A 28 7.69 -1.99 -16.12
C ILE A 28 7.46 -0.50 -15.84
N ALA A 29 8.04 0.04 -14.76
CA ALA A 29 7.91 1.46 -14.41
C ALA A 29 8.50 2.40 -15.47
N ASN A 30 9.64 2.04 -16.08
CA ASN A 30 10.25 2.81 -17.16
C ASN A 30 9.37 2.94 -18.40
N ARG A 31 8.42 2.01 -18.62
CA ARG A 31 7.45 2.08 -19.72
C ARG A 31 6.42 3.20 -19.54
N LEU A 32 6.27 3.74 -18.34
CA LEU A 32 5.36 4.86 -18.09
C LEU A 32 5.80 6.13 -18.82
N ASP A 33 7.11 6.33 -19.02
CA ASP A 33 7.66 7.51 -19.71
C ASP A 33 7.21 7.60 -21.18
N ASP A 34 6.89 6.44 -21.79
CA ASP A 34 6.44 6.33 -23.17
C ASP A 34 4.91 6.31 -23.30
N CYS A 35 4.18 6.34 -22.17
CA CYS A 35 2.72 6.27 -22.18
C CYS A 35 2.08 7.59 -22.55
N THR A 36 1.17 7.56 -23.53
CA THR A 36 0.42 8.73 -23.99
C THR A 36 -1.06 8.70 -23.61
N ASP A 37 -1.56 7.58 -23.12
CA ASP A 37 -2.97 7.40 -22.76
C ASP A 37 -3.15 6.66 -21.42
N ILE A 38 -4.31 6.91 -20.79
CA ILE A 38 -4.64 6.39 -19.46
C ILE A 38 -4.85 4.88 -19.45
N ASP A 39 -5.37 4.29 -20.51
CA ASP A 39 -5.64 2.86 -20.55
C ASP A 39 -4.34 2.05 -20.64
N SER A 40 -3.34 2.56 -21.37
CA SER A 40 -1.98 2.02 -21.36
C SER A 40 -1.35 2.11 -19.96
N MET A 41 -1.52 3.24 -19.25
CA MET A 41 -1.05 3.39 -17.85
C MET A 41 -1.70 2.37 -16.91
N ARG A 42 -3.02 2.14 -17.04
CA ARG A 42 -3.73 1.10 -16.27
C ARG A 42 -3.23 -0.31 -16.57
N GLY A 43 -2.90 -0.58 -17.85
CA GLY A 43 -2.29 -1.85 -18.25
C GLY A 43 -0.94 -2.08 -17.60
N ILE A 44 -0.10 -1.04 -17.52
CA ILE A 44 1.20 -1.07 -16.84
C ILE A 44 1.02 -1.27 -15.32
N GLU A 45 0.09 -0.54 -14.69
CA GLU A 45 -0.24 -0.73 -13.27
C GLU A 45 -0.67 -2.18 -12.98
N GLY A 46 -1.55 -2.73 -13.81
CA GLY A 46 -2.01 -4.12 -13.67
C GLY A 46 -0.87 -5.15 -13.83
N ALA A 47 0.04 -4.94 -14.79
CA ALA A 47 1.23 -5.78 -14.96
C ALA A 47 2.16 -5.69 -13.74
N ALA A 48 2.42 -4.48 -13.24
CA ALA A 48 3.22 -4.27 -12.03
C ALA A 48 2.58 -4.94 -10.81
N ALA A 49 1.27 -4.80 -10.62
CA ALA A 49 0.55 -5.44 -9.53
C ALA A 49 0.66 -6.98 -9.61
N SER A 50 0.55 -7.56 -10.81
CA SER A 50 0.71 -9.00 -11.03
C SER A 50 2.10 -9.49 -10.60
N VAL A 51 3.16 -8.83 -11.06
CA VAL A 51 4.55 -9.16 -10.68
C VAL A 51 4.75 -9.01 -9.17
N TYR A 52 4.27 -7.92 -8.58
CA TYR A 52 4.40 -7.67 -7.14
C TYR A 52 3.72 -8.76 -6.30
N PHE A 53 2.45 -9.05 -6.59
CA PHE A 53 1.69 -10.02 -5.80
C PHE A 53 2.10 -11.47 -6.07
N SER A 54 2.73 -11.79 -7.21
CA SER A 54 3.28 -13.13 -7.43
C SER A 54 4.42 -13.50 -6.46
N ARG A 55 5.04 -12.50 -5.83
CA ARG A 55 6.13 -12.66 -4.87
C ARG A 55 5.76 -12.22 -3.45
N PHE A 56 4.49 -11.97 -3.20
CA PHE A 56 4.06 -11.49 -1.89
C PHE A 56 4.23 -12.54 -0.80
N ASP A 57 4.02 -13.82 -1.13
CA ASP A 57 4.21 -14.93 -0.19
C ASP A 57 5.66 -15.07 0.28
N ASP A 58 6.62 -14.81 -0.60
CA ASP A 58 8.06 -14.83 -0.27
C ASP A 58 8.43 -13.80 0.82
N LEU A 59 7.59 -12.77 1.04
CA LEU A 59 7.79 -11.76 2.07
C LEU A 59 7.26 -12.19 3.44
N LEU A 60 6.54 -13.31 3.49
CA LEU A 60 5.90 -13.81 4.69
C LEU A 60 6.74 -14.94 5.31
N SER A 61 7.29 -14.68 6.48
CA SER A 61 7.96 -15.67 7.33
C SER A 61 7.11 -15.97 8.56
N SER A 62 5.79 -16.21 8.35
CA SER A 62 4.85 -16.43 9.44
C SER A 62 5.13 -17.75 10.17
N PRO A 63 5.42 -17.73 11.49
CA PRO A 63 5.64 -18.94 12.26
C PRO A 63 4.44 -19.91 12.30
N LYS A 64 3.23 -19.37 12.10
CA LYS A 64 1.97 -20.15 12.07
C LYS A 64 1.59 -20.65 10.68
N GLY A 65 2.43 -20.41 9.67
CA GLY A 65 2.19 -20.89 8.31
C GLY A 65 1.08 -20.17 7.55
N TYR A 66 0.73 -18.94 7.92
CA TYR A 66 -0.15 -18.11 7.09
C TYR A 66 0.48 -17.86 5.73
N ARG A 67 -0.28 -18.07 4.67
CA ARG A 67 0.20 -18.01 3.28
C ARG A 67 -0.61 -17.02 2.46
N PHE A 68 0.03 -16.56 1.39
CA PHE A 68 -0.59 -15.69 0.40
C PHE A 68 -0.42 -16.32 -1.00
N GLU A 69 -1.49 -16.89 -1.53
CA GLU A 69 -1.45 -17.51 -2.87
C GLU A 69 -1.67 -16.48 -3.98
N THR A 70 -2.73 -15.71 -3.85
CA THR A 70 -3.10 -14.68 -4.82
C THR A 70 -3.89 -13.56 -4.15
N ARG A 71 -3.96 -12.40 -4.79
CA ARG A 71 -4.74 -11.27 -4.27
C ARG A 71 -6.23 -11.47 -4.52
N SER A 72 -6.99 -11.80 -3.46
CA SER A 72 -8.46 -11.84 -3.45
C SER A 72 -9.02 -10.70 -2.61
N ARG A 73 -10.07 -10.03 -3.11
CA ARG A 73 -10.61 -8.82 -2.45
C ARG A 73 -12.05 -8.99 -1.97
N ARG A 74 -12.88 -9.62 -2.76
CA ARG A 74 -14.34 -9.74 -2.53
C ARG A 74 -14.83 -11.09 -3.05
N PRO A 75 -14.86 -12.09 -2.21
CA PRO A 75 -14.37 -12.09 -0.82
C PRO A 75 -12.86 -12.28 -0.69
N PRO A 76 -12.25 -11.95 0.46
CA PRO A 76 -10.89 -12.37 0.78
C PRO A 76 -10.89 -13.87 1.11
N LEU A 77 -9.98 -14.64 0.48
CA LEU A 77 -9.94 -16.10 0.57
C LEU A 77 -8.92 -16.65 1.57
N ASN A 78 -8.12 -15.79 2.18
CA ASN A 78 -7.20 -16.16 3.25
C ASN A 78 -7.00 -15.00 4.23
N GLU A 79 -6.34 -15.28 5.33
CA GLU A 79 -6.13 -14.34 6.44
C GLU A 79 -5.33 -13.11 6.00
N VAL A 80 -4.29 -13.31 5.19
CA VAL A 80 -3.45 -12.21 4.68
C VAL A 80 -4.29 -11.25 3.82
N ASN A 81 -5.14 -11.79 2.94
CA ASN A 81 -6.04 -11.01 2.12
C ASN A 81 -7.12 -10.28 2.96
N ALA A 82 -7.60 -10.89 4.04
CA ALA A 82 -8.53 -10.26 4.97
C ALA A 82 -7.92 -9.03 5.62
N VAL A 83 -6.68 -9.16 6.14
CA VAL A 83 -5.95 -8.03 6.77
C VAL A 83 -5.60 -6.96 5.75
N LEU A 84 -5.07 -7.32 4.57
CA LEU A 84 -4.77 -6.37 3.48
C LEU A 84 -6.00 -5.56 3.08
N SER A 85 -7.15 -6.23 2.89
CA SER A 85 -8.39 -5.56 2.50
C SER A 85 -8.88 -4.59 3.56
N PHE A 86 -8.74 -4.95 4.83
CA PHE A 86 -9.11 -4.09 5.95
C PHE A 86 -8.18 -2.87 6.06
N VAL A 87 -6.86 -3.06 6.00
CA VAL A 87 -5.88 -1.96 6.08
C VAL A 87 -6.00 -1.02 4.87
N TYR A 88 -6.25 -1.54 3.67
CA TYR A 88 -6.53 -0.70 2.50
C TYR A 88 -7.80 0.13 2.66
N THR A 89 -8.82 -0.40 3.33
CA THR A 89 -10.03 0.37 3.63
C THR A 89 -9.72 1.51 4.62
N LEU A 90 -8.89 1.26 5.63
CA LEU A 90 -8.45 2.31 6.57
C LEU A 90 -7.68 3.43 5.85
N LEU A 91 -6.73 3.05 4.99
CA LEU A 91 -5.97 4.02 4.19
C LEU A 91 -6.89 4.83 3.26
N ALA A 92 -7.83 4.17 2.58
CA ALA A 92 -8.78 4.86 1.70
C ALA A 92 -9.63 5.89 2.45
N HIS A 93 -10.04 5.61 3.68
CA HIS A 93 -10.73 6.57 4.54
C HIS A 93 -9.83 7.74 4.96
N ASP A 94 -8.59 7.46 5.37
CA ASP A 94 -7.63 8.49 5.77
C ASP A 94 -7.32 9.43 4.57
N VAL A 95 -7.11 8.88 3.37
CA VAL A 95 -6.87 9.67 2.15
C VAL A 95 -8.10 10.50 1.78
N ARG A 96 -9.28 9.89 1.76
CA ARG A 96 -10.53 10.59 1.47
C ARG A 96 -10.75 11.78 2.40
N SER A 97 -10.64 11.57 3.71
CA SER A 97 -10.81 12.65 4.70
C SER A 97 -9.76 13.75 4.53
N SER A 98 -8.53 13.39 4.17
CA SER A 98 -7.46 14.35 3.89
C SER A 98 -7.75 15.21 2.66
N MET A 99 -8.29 14.61 1.60
CA MET A 99 -8.68 15.33 0.39
C MET A 99 -9.84 16.30 0.64
N GLU A 100 -10.88 15.84 1.34
CA GLU A 100 -12.02 16.67 1.73
C GLU A 100 -11.56 17.87 2.59
N ALA A 101 -10.58 17.66 3.49
CA ALA A 101 -10.03 18.72 4.34
C ALA A 101 -9.28 19.82 3.57
N VAL A 102 -8.73 19.52 2.38
CA VAL A 102 -8.05 20.51 1.52
C VAL A 102 -8.92 20.98 0.36
N GLY A 103 -10.20 20.63 0.33
CA GLY A 103 -11.17 21.07 -0.68
C GLY A 103 -11.10 20.29 -2.01
N LEU A 104 -10.48 19.12 -2.05
CA LEU A 104 -10.47 18.24 -3.21
C LEU A 104 -11.69 17.30 -3.18
N ASP A 105 -12.30 17.06 -4.36
CA ASP A 105 -13.35 16.05 -4.50
C ASP A 105 -12.73 14.65 -4.63
N PRO A 106 -12.92 13.75 -3.64
CA PRO A 106 -12.37 12.39 -3.69
C PRO A 106 -12.92 11.53 -4.82
N ALA A 107 -14.04 11.90 -5.44
CA ALA A 107 -14.66 11.14 -6.52
C ALA A 107 -14.07 11.46 -7.90
N ALA A 108 -13.44 12.63 -8.09
CA ALA A 108 -12.95 13.12 -9.37
C ALA A 108 -11.62 12.50 -9.79
N GLY A 109 -11.55 11.16 -9.92
CA GLY A 109 -10.33 10.40 -10.24
C GLY A 109 -9.81 10.62 -11.66
N TYR A 110 -8.51 10.43 -11.81
CA TYR A 110 -7.75 10.52 -13.06
C TYR A 110 -7.43 9.12 -13.61
N LEU A 111 -6.74 8.30 -12.84
CA LEU A 111 -6.39 6.94 -13.23
C LEU A 111 -7.57 5.98 -13.05
N HIS A 112 -8.23 6.01 -11.92
CA HIS A 112 -9.42 5.20 -11.67
C HIS A 112 -10.66 5.77 -12.36
N THR A 113 -11.39 4.92 -13.08
CA THR A 113 -12.65 5.29 -13.76
C THR A 113 -13.68 5.83 -12.77
N LEU A 114 -14.35 6.90 -13.15
CA LEU A 114 -15.48 7.47 -12.40
C LEU A 114 -16.61 6.43 -12.30
N ARG A 115 -17.09 6.21 -11.09
CA ARG A 115 -18.26 5.36 -10.81
C ARG A 115 -19.04 5.95 -9.65
N PRO A 116 -20.38 5.93 -9.68
CA PRO A 116 -21.20 6.41 -8.56
C PRO A 116 -20.79 5.76 -7.23
N GLY A 117 -20.59 6.58 -6.20
CA GLY A 117 -20.20 6.15 -4.87
C GLY A 117 -18.75 5.67 -4.70
N ARG A 118 -17.92 5.72 -5.76
CA ARG A 118 -16.52 5.35 -5.70
C ARG A 118 -15.64 6.60 -5.51
N PRO A 119 -14.80 6.65 -4.48
CA PRO A 119 -13.85 7.74 -4.29
C PRO A 119 -12.63 7.55 -5.20
N SER A 120 -12.82 7.67 -6.52
CA SER A 120 -11.82 7.30 -7.54
C SER A 120 -10.52 8.07 -7.38
N PHE A 121 -10.57 9.36 -7.04
CA PHE A 121 -9.37 10.16 -6.82
C PHE A 121 -8.65 9.79 -5.51
N ALA A 122 -9.39 9.50 -4.46
CA ALA A 122 -8.76 8.99 -3.24
C ALA A 122 -8.03 7.66 -3.47
N LEU A 123 -8.55 6.81 -4.37
CA LEU A 123 -7.85 5.60 -4.78
C LEU A 123 -6.59 5.90 -5.59
N ASP A 124 -6.59 6.93 -6.45
CA ASP A 124 -5.40 7.36 -7.20
C ASP A 124 -4.27 7.80 -6.26
N ILE A 125 -4.57 8.69 -5.30
CA ILE A 125 -3.59 9.14 -4.30
C ILE A 125 -3.12 7.99 -3.39
N MET A 126 -4.01 7.05 -3.09
CA MET A 126 -3.70 5.91 -2.22
C MET A 126 -2.68 4.95 -2.84
N GLU A 127 -2.56 4.87 -4.19
CA GLU A 127 -1.66 3.91 -4.85
C GLU A 127 -0.20 4.07 -4.40
N GLU A 128 0.29 5.29 -4.29
CA GLU A 128 1.66 5.55 -3.83
C GLU A 128 1.89 5.14 -2.36
N LEU A 129 0.82 5.06 -1.56
CA LEU A 129 0.89 4.81 -0.12
C LEU A 129 0.66 3.34 0.25
N ARG A 130 0.10 2.51 -0.64
CA ARG A 130 -0.24 1.11 -0.36
C ARG A 130 0.96 0.29 0.10
N ALA A 131 1.98 0.20 -0.74
CA ALA A 131 3.13 -0.65 -0.46
C ALA A 131 3.94 -0.16 0.76
N PRO A 132 4.29 1.13 0.91
CA PRO A 132 5.08 1.60 2.05
C PRO A 132 4.32 1.62 3.38
N LEU A 133 3.01 1.85 3.39
CA LEU A 133 2.23 1.95 4.62
C LEU A 133 1.49 0.66 4.94
N CYS A 134 0.69 0.14 4.01
CA CYS A 134 -0.21 -0.97 4.29
C CYS A 134 0.49 -2.32 4.20
N ASP A 135 1.13 -2.63 3.07
CA ASP A 135 1.71 -3.96 2.85
C ASP A 135 2.82 -4.24 3.85
N ARG A 136 3.68 -3.26 4.12
CA ARG A 136 4.73 -3.40 5.14
C ARG A 136 4.18 -3.62 6.54
N LEU A 137 3.07 -2.96 6.89
CA LEU A 137 2.41 -3.20 8.17
C LEU A 137 1.89 -4.63 8.24
N VAL A 138 1.16 -5.08 7.22
CA VAL A 138 0.58 -6.42 7.17
C VAL A 138 1.66 -7.49 7.23
N ILE A 139 2.70 -7.40 6.40
CA ILE A 139 3.84 -8.32 6.42
C ILE A 139 4.48 -8.35 7.83
N SER A 140 4.72 -7.19 8.43
CA SER A 140 5.30 -7.09 9.77
C SER A 140 4.43 -7.76 10.83
N MET A 141 3.10 -7.60 10.77
CA MET A 141 2.19 -8.21 11.73
C MET A 141 2.20 -9.75 11.65
N PHE A 142 2.23 -10.32 10.44
CA PHE A 142 2.33 -11.77 10.25
C PHE A 142 3.70 -12.32 10.66
N ASN A 143 4.78 -11.67 10.25
CA ASN A 143 6.15 -12.10 10.55
C ASN A 143 6.50 -12.00 12.05
N ARG A 144 5.85 -11.08 12.78
CA ARG A 144 5.97 -10.94 14.25
C ARG A 144 4.96 -11.80 15.01
N ASP A 145 4.27 -12.71 14.35
CA ASP A 145 3.30 -13.65 14.95
C ASP A 145 2.19 -12.98 15.78
N GLN A 146 1.72 -11.81 15.35
CA GLN A 146 0.73 -11.06 16.11
C GLN A 146 -0.70 -11.62 16.02
N PHE A 147 -0.96 -12.48 15.02
CA PHE A 147 -2.29 -13.07 14.83
C PHE A 147 -2.44 -14.45 15.47
N GLN A 148 -3.65 -14.74 15.94
CA GLN A 148 -4.11 -16.03 16.42
C GLN A 148 -5.30 -16.49 15.56
N THR A 149 -5.57 -17.79 15.51
CA THR A 149 -6.72 -18.35 14.75
C THR A 149 -8.04 -17.65 15.10
N GLN A 150 -8.25 -17.33 16.39
CA GLN A 150 -9.45 -16.64 16.88
C GLN A 150 -9.60 -15.18 16.42
N ASP A 151 -8.58 -14.61 15.79
CA ASP A 151 -8.62 -13.25 15.22
C ASP A 151 -9.31 -13.25 13.85
N PHE A 152 -9.62 -14.43 13.32
CA PHE A 152 -10.30 -14.63 12.05
C PHE A 152 -11.60 -15.42 12.22
N THR A 153 -12.52 -15.20 11.30
CA THR A 153 -13.77 -15.97 11.15
C THR A 153 -13.91 -16.39 9.70
N THR A 154 -14.36 -17.60 9.46
CA THR A 154 -14.60 -18.12 8.11
C THR A 154 -16.10 -18.21 7.86
N ASP A 155 -16.54 -17.71 6.71
CA ASP A 155 -17.91 -17.84 6.23
C ASP A 155 -17.85 -18.40 4.79
N PHE A 156 -18.25 -19.66 4.62
CA PHE A 156 -17.98 -20.47 3.42
C PHE A 156 -16.49 -20.48 3.09
N GLU A 157 -16.11 -19.93 1.92
CA GLU A 157 -14.70 -19.81 1.49
C GLU A 157 -14.05 -18.46 1.89
N ALA A 158 -14.85 -17.54 2.42
CA ALA A 158 -14.37 -16.20 2.77
C ALA A 158 -13.79 -16.15 4.18
N VAL A 159 -12.67 -15.50 4.32
CA VAL A 159 -12.00 -15.25 5.61
C VAL A 159 -12.13 -13.78 5.97
N TYR A 160 -12.63 -13.50 7.18
CA TYR A 160 -12.81 -12.16 7.69
C TYR A 160 -12.10 -11.98 9.02
N LEU A 161 -11.74 -10.75 9.35
CA LEU A 161 -11.27 -10.41 10.68
C LEU A 161 -12.41 -10.45 11.69
N SER A 162 -12.22 -11.18 12.79
CA SER A 162 -13.09 -11.10 13.96
C SER A 162 -13.02 -9.70 14.59
N GLU A 163 -13.91 -9.39 15.54
CA GLU A 163 -13.86 -8.13 16.26
C GLU A 163 -12.49 -7.94 16.96
N LYS A 164 -11.96 -9.01 17.55
CA LYS A 164 -10.65 -9.01 18.20
C LYS A 164 -9.52 -8.77 17.19
N GLY A 165 -9.56 -9.44 16.04
CA GLY A 165 -8.61 -9.23 14.95
C GLY A 165 -8.63 -7.80 14.43
N ARG A 166 -9.82 -7.22 14.23
CA ARG A 166 -9.96 -5.81 13.82
C ARG A 166 -9.37 -4.84 14.83
N ARG A 167 -9.60 -5.05 16.13
CA ARG A 167 -9.00 -4.22 17.18
C ARG A 167 -7.48 -4.25 17.13
N LYS A 168 -6.86 -5.41 17.00
CA LYS A 168 -5.40 -5.54 16.83
C LYS A 168 -4.87 -4.75 15.64
N VAL A 169 -5.50 -4.89 14.48
CA VAL A 169 -5.09 -4.16 13.28
C VAL A 169 -5.23 -2.65 13.49
N LEU A 170 -6.32 -2.19 14.11
CA LEU A 170 -6.52 -0.76 14.41
C LEU A 170 -5.47 -0.21 15.38
N GLU A 171 -5.06 -0.98 16.39
CA GLU A 171 -3.99 -0.60 17.32
C GLU A 171 -2.66 -0.44 16.59
N GLN A 172 -2.29 -1.41 15.74
CA GLN A 172 -1.07 -1.35 14.94
C GLN A 172 -1.12 -0.22 13.89
N TRP A 173 -2.28 0.01 13.26
CA TRP A 173 -2.49 1.13 12.34
C TRP A 173 -2.28 2.48 13.03
N ARG A 174 -2.85 2.65 14.23
CA ARG A 174 -2.65 3.87 15.05
C ARG A 174 -1.19 4.05 15.43
N ALA A 175 -0.53 3.00 15.93
CA ALA A 175 0.89 3.06 16.28
C ALA A 175 1.73 3.46 15.06
N ARG A 176 1.46 2.85 13.89
CA ARG A 176 2.13 3.18 12.63
C ARG A 176 1.97 4.64 12.22
N LYS A 177 0.79 5.22 12.41
CA LYS A 177 0.50 6.63 12.08
C LYS A 177 1.28 7.63 12.95
N HIS A 178 1.71 7.25 14.13
CA HIS A 178 2.55 8.09 15.01
C HIS A 178 4.05 8.02 14.68
N GLU A 179 4.49 7.03 13.92
CA GLU A 179 5.87 7.01 13.44
C GLU A 179 6.11 8.17 12.48
N SER A 180 7.35 8.69 12.46
CA SER A 180 7.70 9.82 11.59
C SER A 180 8.65 9.37 10.48
N ILE A 181 8.49 9.98 9.31
CA ILE A 181 9.39 9.82 8.18
C ILE A 181 9.92 11.19 7.74
N GLN A 182 11.10 11.21 7.14
CA GLN A 182 11.60 12.39 6.43
C GLN A 182 10.84 12.53 5.12
N HIS A 183 10.06 13.62 4.98
CA HIS A 183 9.33 13.86 3.73
C HIS A 183 10.31 14.32 2.64
N PRO A 184 10.34 13.68 1.45
CA PRO A 184 11.38 13.94 0.45
C PRO A 184 11.35 15.39 -0.08
N PHE A 185 10.17 15.97 -0.24
CA PHE A 185 10.01 17.35 -0.73
C PHE A 185 10.14 18.38 0.38
N LEU A 186 9.41 18.21 1.50
CA LEU A 186 9.41 19.18 2.61
C LEU A 186 10.72 19.20 3.39
N LYS A 187 11.54 18.13 3.30
CA LYS A 187 12.78 17.93 4.08
C LYS A 187 12.57 17.98 5.59
N GLU A 188 11.34 17.75 6.04
CA GLU A 188 10.94 17.77 7.44
C GLU A 188 10.47 16.37 7.88
N LYS A 189 10.55 16.09 9.19
CA LYS A 189 9.98 14.89 9.78
C LYS A 189 8.47 15.06 9.90
N VAL A 190 7.73 14.20 9.21
CA VAL A 190 6.26 14.21 9.18
C VAL A 190 5.74 12.90 9.75
N PRO A 191 4.76 12.92 10.68
CA PRO A 191 4.07 11.70 11.10
C PRO A 191 3.43 10.98 9.90
N ILE A 192 3.55 9.67 9.86
CA ILE A 192 3.01 8.86 8.76
C ILE A 192 1.50 9.11 8.56
N GLY A 193 0.77 9.29 9.65
CA GLY A 193 -0.66 9.62 9.59
C GLY A 193 -0.99 10.94 8.92
N MET A 194 -0.02 11.85 8.78
CA MET A 194 -0.20 13.14 8.10
C MET A 194 0.17 13.09 6.61
N ILE A 195 0.80 12.00 6.14
CA ILE A 195 1.24 11.90 4.75
C ILE A 195 0.07 12.04 3.76
N PRO A 196 -1.09 11.38 3.95
CA PRO A 196 -2.24 11.59 3.06
C PRO A 196 -2.65 13.06 2.94
N TYR A 197 -2.64 13.79 4.05
CA TYR A 197 -2.95 15.21 4.07
C TYR A 197 -1.91 16.04 3.33
N VAL A 198 -0.63 15.80 3.58
CA VAL A 198 0.47 16.50 2.91
C VAL A 198 0.41 16.28 1.40
N GLN A 199 0.23 15.04 0.95
CA GLN A 199 0.12 14.73 -0.48
C GLN A 199 -1.12 15.38 -1.11
N SER A 200 -2.26 15.34 -0.45
CA SER A 200 -3.48 16.02 -0.91
C SER A 200 -3.28 17.53 -1.02
N MET A 201 -2.63 18.15 -0.04
CA MET A 201 -2.31 19.58 -0.05
C MET A 201 -1.35 19.93 -1.20
N LEU A 202 -0.28 19.17 -1.40
CA LEU A 202 0.65 19.38 -2.50
C LEU A 202 -0.06 19.26 -3.85
N PHE A 203 -0.94 18.28 -4.01
CA PHE A 203 -1.72 18.13 -5.23
C PHE A 203 -2.69 19.28 -5.46
N ALA A 204 -3.38 19.75 -4.42
CA ALA A 204 -4.26 20.91 -4.49
C ALA A 204 -3.52 22.16 -4.98
N ARG A 205 -2.29 22.38 -4.49
CA ARG A 205 -1.44 23.49 -4.94
C ARG A 205 -1.08 23.39 -6.42
N VAL A 206 -0.75 22.18 -6.91
CA VAL A 206 -0.50 21.96 -8.35
C VAL A 206 -1.73 22.31 -9.19
N LEU A 207 -2.92 21.90 -8.77
CA LEU A 207 -4.17 22.24 -9.47
C LEU A 207 -4.43 23.75 -9.47
N CYS A 208 -4.06 24.47 -8.41
CA CYS A 208 -4.16 25.93 -8.34
C CYS A 208 -3.04 26.65 -9.13
N ARG A 209 -2.21 25.91 -9.88
CA ARG A 209 -1.05 26.44 -10.62
C ARG A 209 -0.02 27.17 -9.74
N ASP A 210 0.06 26.81 -8.46
CA ASP A 210 1.13 27.26 -7.58
C ASP A 210 2.46 26.63 -8.07
N PRO A 211 3.60 27.36 -8.09
CA PRO A 211 4.89 26.85 -8.57
C PRO A 211 5.52 25.71 -7.74
N VAL A 212 4.75 25.09 -6.87
CA VAL A 212 5.16 23.90 -6.11
C VAL A 212 4.91 22.66 -6.95
N SER A 213 5.97 21.93 -7.30
CA SER A 213 5.85 20.64 -7.96
C SER A 213 5.33 19.58 -6.99
N TYR A 214 4.36 18.79 -7.45
CA TYR A 214 3.94 17.59 -6.75
C TYR A 214 5.06 16.53 -6.83
N THR A 215 5.49 16.03 -5.69
CA THR A 215 6.49 14.97 -5.63
C THR A 215 5.90 13.73 -5.01
N HIS A 216 5.98 12.61 -5.73
CA HIS A 216 5.59 11.30 -5.20
C HIS A 216 6.51 10.88 -4.06
N LEU A 217 5.94 10.26 -3.05
CA LEU A 217 6.67 9.56 -2.00
C LEU A 217 7.34 8.31 -2.59
N ARG A 218 8.61 8.41 -2.95
CA ARG A 218 9.36 7.24 -3.38
C ARG A 218 9.64 6.33 -2.19
N ALA A 219 9.30 5.07 -2.32
CA ALA A 219 9.51 4.05 -1.29
C ALA A 219 11.00 3.90 -0.87
N HIS A 220 11.93 4.37 -1.70
CA HIS A 220 13.36 4.34 -1.43
C HIS A 220 13.87 5.42 -0.47
N GLU A 221 13.14 6.54 -0.34
CA GLU A 221 13.58 7.67 0.47
C GLU A 221 13.06 7.59 1.91
N THR A 222 12.18 6.64 2.20
CA THR A 222 11.77 6.34 3.56
C THR A 222 12.75 5.34 4.19
N GLU A 223 13.94 5.79 4.53
CA GLU A 223 14.80 5.07 5.48
C GLU A 223 14.14 5.10 6.86
N LEU A 224 13.17 4.25 7.02
CA LEU A 224 12.70 3.87 8.34
C LEU A 224 13.70 2.84 8.86
N HIS A 225 14.61 3.28 9.67
CA HIS A 225 15.36 2.41 10.56
C HIS A 225 14.35 1.71 11.47
N LEU A 226 13.91 0.52 11.06
CA LEU A 226 13.27 -0.42 11.95
C LEU A 226 14.38 -1.28 12.53
N VAL A 227 14.79 -0.95 13.74
CA VAL A 227 15.46 -1.86 14.65
C VAL A 227 14.46 -2.94 15.07
#